data_770bbbecec1dc7cf0d1f0089bf012f59
#
_entry.id   770bbbecec1dc7cf0d1f0089bf012f59
#
_cell.length_a   1.000
_cell.length_b   1.000
_cell.length_c   1.000
_cell.angle_alpha   90.00
_cell.angle_beta   90.00
_cell.angle_gamma   90.00
#
_symmetry.space_group_name_H-M   'P 1'
#
loop_
_entity.id
_entity.type
_entity.pdbx_description
1 polymer ?
#
loop_
_entity_poly.entity_id
_entity_poly.type
_entity_poly.pdbx_seq_one_letter_code
_entity_poly.pdbx_strand_id
1 'polypeptide(L)'
;MEKIDGIFKNMALLYKLFVLIAVAVVGKIVYLQFINPTDTKAVDIAYKEETIEAIRGDILARDGRPMATSVPYYQIRMDCTVSNPDTFSKYIDALSQSLASFYKNKKASEYKKELVKARKEGKRYKTIGNRLVDYAELAEIKKFPIFRLGANRGGIIVE
;
A
#
# COMPACT_ATOMS: atom_id res chain seq x y z
N MET A 1 -65.91 15.00 -10.82
CA MET A 1 -65.37 13.70 -11.26
C MET A 1 -64.07 13.81 -12.04
N GLU A 2 -63.88 14.74 -12.97
CA GLU A 2 -62.67 14.84 -13.79
C GLU A 2 -61.33 14.97 -13.03
N LYS A 3 -61.29 15.68 -11.89
CA LYS A 3 -60.07 15.83 -11.09
C LYS A 3 -59.61 14.51 -10.45
N ILE A 4 -60.54 13.62 -10.08
CA ILE A 4 -60.23 12.33 -9.46
C ILE A 4 -59.67 11.38 -10.52
N ASP A 5 -60.22 11.37 -11.72
CA ASP A 5 -59.74 10.56 -12.82
C ASP A 5 -58.32 10.93 -13.28
N GLY A 6 -57.98 12.22 -13.21
CA GLY A 6 -56.61 12.70 -13.45
C GLY A 6 -55.61 12.22 -12.43
N ILE A 7 -55.99 12.16 -11.16
CA ILE A 7 -55.14 11.66 -10.06
C ILE A 7 -54.87 10.15 -10.26
N PHE A 8 -55.89 9.35 -10.56
CA PHE A 8 -55.74 7.92 -10.81
C PHE A 8 -54.86 7.60 -12.02
N LYS A 9 -54.99 8.37 -13.12
CA LYS A 9 -54.13 8.25 -14.27
C LYS A 9 -52.67 8.53 -13.94
N ASN A 10 -52.40 9.59 -13.19
CA ASN A 10 -51.03 9.91 -12.76
C ASN A 10 -50.44 8.89 -11.81
N MET A 11 -51.22 8.34 -10.85
CA MET A 11 -50.81 7.23 -9.99
C MET A 11 -50.53 5.96 -10.80
N ALA A 12 -51.36 5.61 -11.76
CA ALA A 12 -51.16 4.47 -12.64
C ALA A 12 -49.90 4.63 -13.50
N LEU A 13 -49.60 5.85 -13.94
CA LEU A 13 -48.38 6.14 -14.70
C LEU A 13 -47.13 6.00 -13.82
N LEU A 14 -47.15 6.53 -12.60
CA LEU A 14 -46.07 6.37 -11.63
C LEU A 14 -45.83 4.88 -11.30
N TYR A 15 -46.89 4.12 -11.07
CA TYR A 15 -46.80 2.69 -10.82
C TYR A 15 -46.13 1.95 -11.98
N LYS A 16 -46.53 2.23 -13.22
CA LYS A 16 -45.91 1.65 -14.42
C LYS A 16 -44.42 2.01 -14.52
N LEU A 17 -44.05 3.23 -14.19
CA LEU A 17 -42.66 3.67 -14.17
C LEU A 17 -41.83 2.89 -13.14
N PHE A 18 -42.38 2.71 -11.92
CA PHE A 18 -41.72 1.90 -10.90
C PHE A 18 -41.53 0.44 -11.31
N VAL A 19 -42.54 -0.17 -11.91
CA VAL A 19 -42.46 -1.54 -12.41
C VAL A 19 -41.41 -1.65 -13.50
N LEU A 20 -41.31 -0.68 -14.40
CA LEU A 20 -40.31 -0.66 -15.46
C LEU A 20 -38.88 -0.58 -14.88
N ILE A 21 -38.67 0.29 -13.88
CA ILE A 21 -37.40 0.40 -13.19
C ILE A 21 -37.04 -0.92 -12.46
N ALA A 22 -37.99 -1.54 -11.79
CA ALA A 22 -37.78 -2.81 -11.11
C ALA A 22 -37.35 -3.92 -12.08
N VAL A 23 -38.01 -4.01 -13.23
CA VAL A 23 -37.67 -4.97 -14.29
C VAL A 23 -36.26 -4.69 -14.84
N ALA A 24 -35.90 -3.44 -15.04
CA ALA A 24 -34.57 -3.06 -15.51
C ALA A 24 -33.47 -3.45 -14.49
N VAL A 25 -33.72 -3.25 -13.18
CA VAL A 25 -32.77 -3.64 -12.12
C VAL A 25 -32.62 -5.17 -12.08
N VAL A 26 -33.71 -5.91 -12.07
CA VAL A 26 -33.67 -7.38 -12.09
C VAL A 26 -32.93 -7.89 -13.34
N GLY A 27 -33.24 -7.35 -14.50
CA GLY A 27 -32.55 -7.67 -15.75
C GLY A 27 -31.04 -7.40 -15.67
N LYS A 28 -30.63 -6.29 -15.05
CA LYS A 28 -29.22 -5.96 -14.82
C LYS A 28 -28.54 -6.96 -13.89
N ILE A 29 -29.20 -7.37 -12.82
CA ILE A 29 -28.69 -8.39 -11.88
C ILE A 29 -28.48 -9.71 -12.60
N VAL A 30 -29.48 -10.18 -13.34
CA VAL A 30 -29.39 -11.42 -14.13
C VAL A 30 -28.25 -11.34 -15.15
N TYR A 31 -28.14 -10.21 -15.85
CA TYR A 31 -27.05 -9.98 -16.81
C TYR A 31 -25.67 -10.10 -16.13
N LEU A 32 -25.47 -9.48 -14.97
CA LEU A 32 -24.21 -9.53 -14.25
C LEU A 32 -23.88 -10.93 -13.71
N GLN A 33 -24.89 -11.69 -13.30
CA GLN A 33 -24.68 -13.02 -12.74
C GLN A 33 -24.42 -14.10 -13.80
N PHE A 34 -25.10 -14.03 -14.94
CA PHE A 34 -25.06 -15.09 -15.95
C PHE A 34 -24.21 -14.77 -17.17
N ILE A 35 -24.11 -13.49 -17.57
CA ILE A 35 -23.42 -13.09 -18.80
C ILE A 35 -22.02 -12.52 -18.51
N ASN A 36 -21.90 -11.75 -17.44
CA ASN A 36 -20.63 -11.25 -16.94
C ASN A 36 -20.44 -11.66 -15.47
N PRO A 37 -20.17 -12.93 -15.19
CA PRO A 37 -19.77 -13.28 -13.83
C PRO A 37 -18.55 -12.45 -13.50
N THR A 38 -18.69 -11.61 -12.46
CA THR A 38 -17.57 -10.83 -11.92
C THR A 38 -16.43 -11.80 -11.66
N ASP A 39 -15.32 -11.63 -12.37
CA ASP A 39 -14.18 -12.54 -12.29
C ASP A 39 -13.86 -12.81 -10.82
N THR A 40 -14.04 -14.04 -10.38
CA THR A 40 -13.64 -14.53 -9.05
C THR A 40 -12.14 -14.35 -8.81
N LYS A 41 -11.38 -14.08 -9.87
CA LYS A 41 -9.96 -13.66 -9.79
C LYS A 41 -9.73 -12.45 -8.92
N ALA A 42 -10.72 -11.55 -8.78
CA ALA A 42 -10.61 -10.43 -7.85
C ALA A 42 -10.64 -10.87 -6.37
N VAL A 43 -11.28 -12.02 -6.09
CA VAL A 43 -11.31 -12.60 -4.74
C VAL A 43 -10.03 -13.39 -4.47
N ASP A 44 -9.50 -14.08 -5.47
CA ASP A 44 -8.22 -14.80 -5.35
C ASP A 44 -7.02 -13.87 -5.13
N ILE A 45 -7.10 -12.62 -5.63
CA ILE A 45 -6.07 -11.60 -5.36
C ILE A 45 -6.11 -11.09 -3.90
N ALA A 46 -7.27 -11.21 -3.24
CA ALA A 46 -7.44 -10.76 -1.86
C ALA A 46 -6.80 -11.71 -0.82
N TYR A 47 -6.56 -12.96 -1.19
CA TYR A 47 -5.91 -13.95 -0.34
C TYR A 47 -4.59 -14.39 -0.95
N LYS A 48 -3.55 -13.59 -0.71
CA LYS A 48 -2.17 -14.02 -0.95
C LYS A 48 -1.76 -14.88 0.24
N GLU A 49 -1.64 -16.18 0.05
CA GLU A 49 -0.97 -17.03 1.04
C GLU A 49 0.51 -16.64 1.08
N GLU A 50 0.90 -15.97 2.15
CA GLU A 50 2.28 -15.65 2.43
C GLU A 50 2.80 -16.64 3.47
N THR A 51 3.74 -17.49 3.06
CA THR A 51 4.40 -18.40 3.98
C THR A 51 5.28 -17.58 4.91
N ILE A 52 4.84 -17.43 6.17
CA ILE A 52 5.64 -16.79 7.21
C ILE A 52 6.58 -17.87 7.75
N GLU A 53 7.89 -17.69 7.50
CA GLU A 53 8.89 -18.58 8.08
C GLU A 53 8.90 -18.47 9.60
N ALA A 54 8.95 -19.61 10.28
CA ALA A 54 9.00 -19.64 11.74
C ALA A 54 10.31 -19.01 12.24
N ILE A 55 10.19 -18.08 13.18
CA ILE A 55 11.35 -17.50 13.86
C ILE A 55 11.95 -18.58 14.79
N ARG A 56 13.28 -18.72 14.77
CA ARG A 56 13.97 -19.65 15.68
C ARG A 56 13.75 -19.22 17.13
N GLY A 57 13.48 -20.18 18.00
CA GLY A 57 13.33 -19.95 19.44
C GLY A 57 14.66 -19.53 20.10
N ASP A 58 14.54 -18.95 21.29
CA ASP A 58 15.68 -18.57 22.11
C ASP A 58 16.23 -19.78 22.88
N ILE A 59 17.54 -19.80 23.09
CA ILE A 59 18.21 -20.76 23.99
C ILE A 59 18.46 -20.03 25.30
N LEU A 60 17.85 -20.53 26.38
CA LEU A 60 17.99 -19.95 27.71
C LEU A 60 18.88 -20.81 28.61
N ALA A 61 19.64 -20.16 29.47
CA ALA A 61 20.35 -20.81 30.55
C ALA A 61 19.37 -21.30 31.64
N ARG A 62 19.84 -22.13 32.58
CA ARG A 62 19.01 -22.67 33.67
C ARG A 62 18.37 -21.57 34.54
N ASP A 63 18.99 -20.44 34.63
CA ASP A 63 18.53 -19.25 35.37
C ASP A 63 17.64 -18.29 34.55
N GLY A 64 17.25 -18.70 33.33
CA GLY A 64 16.38 -17.93 32.43
C GLY A 64 17.10 -16.84 31.64
N ARG A 65 18.42 -16.68 31.77
CA ARG A 65 19.16 -15.72 30.96
C ARG A 65 19.31 -16.20 29.51
N PRO A 66 19.13 -15.35 28.50
CA PRO A 66 19.30 -15.74 27.11
C PRO A 66 20.77 -16.04 26.82
N MET A 67 21.05 -17.26 26.33
CA MET A 67 22.36 -17.68 25.82
C MET A 67 22.48 -17.40 24.31
N ALA A 68 21.40 -17.61 23.55
CA ALA A 68 21.31 -17.29 22.14
C ALA A 68 19.88 -16.89 21.83
N THR A 69 19.72 -15.81 21.08
CA THR A 69 18.42 -15.30 20.63
C THR A 69 18.47 -14.91 19.17
N SER A 70 17.33 -15.01 18.50
CA SER A 70 17.20 -14.56 17.11
C SER A 70 17.03 -13.05 17.07
N VAL A 71 17.97 -12.36 16.45
CA VAL A 71 17.89 -10.91 16.23
C VAL A 71 17.34 -10.65 14.83
N PRO A 72 16.21 -9.97 14.69
CA PRO A 72 15.67 -9.62 13.39
C PRO A 72 16.54 -8.54 12.70
N TYR A 73 16.82 -8.77 11.44
CA TYR A 73 17.43 -7.77 10.56
C TYR A 73 16.45 -7.39 9.46
N TYR A 74 16.49 -6.14 9.06
CA TYR A 74 15.52 -5.55 8.13
C TYR A 74 16.19 -5.06 6.86
N GLN A 75 15.58 -5.34 5.72
CA GLN A 75 15.92 -4.74 4.45
C GLN A 75 15.09 -3.48 4.23
N ILE A 76 15.75 -2.36 4.00
CA ILE A 76 15.04 -1.09 3.72
C ILE A 76 14.85 -0.93 2.22
N ARG A 77 13.60 -0.66 1.83
CA ARG A 77 13.22 -0.34 0.46
C ARG A 77 12.35 0.91 0.41
N MET A 78 12.21 1.48 -0.76
CA MET A 78 11.40 2.67 -0.97
C MET A 78 10.52 2.53 -2.21
N ASP A 79 9.25 2.84 -2.04
CA ASP A 79 8.36 3.16 -3.16
C ASP A 79 8.58 4.63 -3.54
N CYS A 80 9.24 4.84 -4.67
CA CYS A 80 9.57 6.19 -5.14
C CYS A 80 8.38 6.93 -5.73
N THR A 81 7.21 6.29 -5.90
CA THR A 81 6.02 6.87 -6.53
C THR A 81 5.04 7.47 -5.54
N VAL A 82 5.03 6.98 -4.29
CA VAL A 82 4.03 7.31 -3.27
C VAL A 82 4.10 8.76 -2.81
N SER A 83 5.31 9.29 -2.61
CA SER A 83 5.45 10.64 -2.04
C SER A 83 5.01 11.72 -3.04
N ASN A 84 4.31 12.76 -2.52
CA ASN A 84 3.90 13.91 -3.31
C ASN A 84 5.12 14.54 -4.01
N PRO A 85 5.00 14.97 -5.29
CA PRO A 85 6.10 15.59 -6.06
C PRO A 85 6.78 16.75 -5.33
N ASP A 86 6.02 17.64 -4.72
CA ASP A 86 6.54 18.80 -3.99
C ASP A 86 7.34 18.38 -2.75
N THR A 87 6.79 17.41 -1.99
CA THR A 87 7.46 16.87 -0.80
C THR A 87 8.75 16.15 -1.19
N PHE A 88 8.71 15.35 -2.24
CA PHE A 88 9.89 14.65 -2.74
C PHE A 88 10.98 15.64 -3.17
N SER A 89 10.64 16.63 -4.00
CA SER A 89 11.58 17.65 -4.50
C SER A 89 12.20 18.46 -3.37
N LYS A 90 11.39 18.80 -2.36
CA LYS A 90 11.84 19.58 -1.20
C LYS A 90 12.81 18.83 -0.28
N TYR A 91 12.59 17.53 -0.09
CA TYR A 91 13.31 16.76 0.94
C TYR A 91 14.31 15.74 0.38
N ILE A 92 14.40 15.56 -0.93
CA ILE A 92 15.28 14.55 -1.54
C ILE A 92 16.76 14.79 -1.22
N ASP A 93 17.20 16.03 -1.15
CA ASP A 93 18.58 16.37 -0.82
C ASP A 93 18.91 15.99 0.62
N ALA A 94 18.04 16.35 1.55
CA ALA A 94 18.20 16.02 2.96
C ALA A 94 18.12 14.49 3.21
N LEU A 95 17.20 13.77 2.51
CA LEU A 95 17.14 12.32 2.56
C LEU A 95 18.44 11.70 2.06
N SER A 96 18.94 12.16 0.92
CA SER A 96 20.17 11.63 0.31
C SER A 96 21.39 11.85 1.20
N GLN A 97 21.48 12.97 1.89
CA GLN A 97 22.52 13.24 2.88
C GLN A 97 22.43 12.31 4.08
N SER A 98 21.22 12.12 4.62
CA SER A 98 20.99 11.20 5.75
C SER A 98 21.38 9.76 5.37
N LEU A 99 20.99 9.28 4.19
CA LEU A 99 21.34 7.95 3.70
C LEU A 99 22.85 7.78 3.49
N ALA A 100 23.51 8.79 2.91
CA ALA A 100 24.97 8.79 2.72
C ALA A 100 25.73 8.76 4.05
N SER A 101 25.30 9.53 5.04
CA SER A 101 25.88 9.54 6.38
C SER A 101 25.70 8.23 7.12
N PHE A 102 24.54 7.59 6.97
CA PHE A 102 24.18 6.34 7.63
C PHE A 102 24.89 5.13 7.03
N TYR A 103 24.76 4.93 5.72
CA TYR A 103 25.31 3.74 5.05
C TYR A 103 26.80 3.88 4.69
N LYS A 104 27.31 5.10 4.53
CA LYS A 104 28.72 5.44 4.21
C LYS A 104 29.30 4.70 2.99
N ASN A 105 28.43 4.18 2.11
CA ASN A 105 28.81 3.39 0.93
C ASN A 105 28.77 4.19 -0.36
N LYS A 106 28.00 5.30 -0.40
CA LYS A 106 27.84 6.18 -1.56
C LYS A 106 27.76 7.62 -1.13
N LYS A 107 28.08 8.53 -2.07
CA LYS A 107 27.90 9.97 -1.86
C LYS A 107 26.42 10.37 -1.92
N ALA A 108 26.06 11.44 -1.24
CA ALA A 108 24.69 11.97 -1.26
C ALA A 108 24.18 12.27 -2.68
N SER A 109 25.07 12.77 -3.55
CA SER A 109 24.75 13.05 -4.95
C SER A 109 24.37 11.79 -5.75
N GLU A 110 24.96 10.64 -5.42
CA GLU A 110 24.66 9.37 -6.06
C GLU A 110 23.31 8.83 -5.60
N TYR A 111 23.04 8.85 -4.30
CA TYR A 111 21.72 8.52 -3.75
C TYR A 111 20.63 9.37 -4.37
N LYS A 112 20.84 10.70 -4.47
CA LYS A 112 19.89 11.61 -5.13
C LYS A 112 19.62 11.20 -6.57
N LYS A 113 20.67 10.96 -7.37
CA LYS A 113 20.54 10.56 -8.76
C LYS A 113 19.76 9.23 -8.90
N GLU A 114 20.09 8.23 -8.07
CA GLU A 114 19.41 6.93 -8.08
C GLU A 114 17.93 7.06 -7.72
N LEU A 115 17.58 7.82 -6.69
CA LEU A 115 16.19 7.99 -6.24
C LEU A 115 15.36 8.80 -7.25
N VAL A 116 15.92 9.87 -7.82
CA VAL A 116 15.27 10.65 -8.88
C VAL A 116 15.05 9.80 -10.13
N LYS A 117 16.04 8.98 -10.52
CA LYS A 117 15.91 8.04 -11.64
C LYS A 117 14.83 7.00 -11.36
N ALA A 118 14.86 6.37 -10.19
CA ALA A 118 13.86 5.38 -9.77
C ALA A 118 12.44 5.94 -9.79
N ARG A 119 12.26 7.20 -9.36
CA ARG A 119 10.98 7.90 -9.44
C ARG A 119 10.52 8.13 -10.87
N LYS A 120 11.40 8.58 -11.77
CA LYS A 120 11.09 8.76 -13.20
C LYS A 120 10.69 7.46 -13.87
N GLU A 121 11.34 6.36 -13.49
CA GLU A 121 11.04 5.01 -13.97
C GLU A 121 9.81 4.37 -13.30
N GLY A 122 9.16 5.04 -12.36
CA GLY A 122 8.00 4.52 -11.65
C GLY A 122 8.30 3.31 -10.75
N LYS A 123 9.54 3.18 -10.24
CA LYS A 123 9.93 2.05 -9.40
C LYS A 123 9.26 2.14 -8.02
N ARG A 124 8.43 1.15 -7.75
CA ARG A 124 7.70 1.00 -6.48
C ARG A 124 8.47 0.21 -5.42
N TYR A 125 9.61 -0.39 -5.80
CA TYR A 125 10.34 -1.34 -4.95
C TYR A 125 11.85 -1.18 -5.13
N LYS A 126 12.37 -0.04 -4.69
CA LYS A 126 13.80 0.27 -4.79
C LYS A 126 14.49 -0.05 -3.47
N THR A 127 15.44 -0.99 -3.47
CA THR A 127 16.31 -1.28 -2.32
C THR A 127 17.18 -0.08 -1.99
N ILE A 128 17.22 0.29 -0.72
CA ILE A 128 18.03 1.36 -0.16
C ILE A 128 19.16 0.77 0.67
N GLY A 129 20.37 1.29 0.45
CA GLY A 129 21.55 0.78 1.15
C GLY A 129 22.08 -0.53 0.58
N ASN A 130 23.11 -1.05 1.22
CA ASN A 130 23.86 -2.24 0.81
C ASN A 130 23.92 -3.33 1.88
N ARG A 131 23.27 -3.13 3.01
CA ARG A 131 23.23 -4.05 4.13
C ARG A 131 21.87 -4.05 4.82
N LEU A 132 21.59 -5.12 5.53
CA LEU A 132 20.49 -5.20 6.47
C LEU A 132 20.78 -4.30 7.68
N VAL A 133 19.73 -3.84 8.33
CA VAL A 133 19.78 -2.97 9.52
C VAL A 133 19.08 -3.66 10.69
N ASP A 134 19.56 -3.39 11.90
CA ASP A 134 18.91 -3.84 13.11
C ASP A 134 17.72 -2.97 13.51
N TYR A 135 17.05 -3.30 14.60
CA TYR A 135 15.87 -2.56 15.08
C TYR A 135 16.22 -1.11 15.50
N ALA A 136 17.38 -0.89 16.11
CA ALA A 136 17.80 0.44 16.55
C ALA A 136 18.11 1.34 15.35
N GLU A 137 18.84 0.80 14.38
CA GLU A 137 19.14 1.45 13.09
C GLU A 137 17.87 1.74 12.28
N LEU A 138 16.91 0.80 12.29
CA LEU A 138 15.60 0.99 11.65
C LEU A 138 14.84 2.17 12.28
N ALA A 139 14.87 2.28 13.61
CA ALA A 139 14.23 3.38 14.32
C ALA A 139 14.86 4.75 13.98
N GLU A 140 16.15 4.78 13.69
CA GLU A 140 16.85 5.96 13.19
C GLU A 140 16.44 6.29 11.75
N ILE A 141 16.46 5.32 10.85
CA ILE A 141 16.10 5.50 9.44
C ILE A 141 14.66 6.01 9.29
N LYS A 142 13.73 5.55 10.12
CA LYS A 142 12.34 6.03 10.13
C LYS A 142 12.20 7.52 10.45
N LYS A 143 13.21 8.15 11.07
CA LYS A 143 13.23 9.60 11.36
C LYS A 143 13.72 10.43 10.17
N PHE A 144 14.32 9.82 9.17
CA PHE A 144 14.87 10.54 8.02
C PHE A 144 13.79 11.32 7.25
N PRO A 145 14.16 12.43 6.60
CA PRO A 145 13.26 13.18 5.73
C PRO A 145 12.59 12.26 4.72
N ILE A 146 11.32 12.52 4.41
CA ILE A 146 10.42 11.66 3.63
C ILE A 146 10.02 10.39 4.40
N PHE A 147 10.94 9.58 4.92
CA PHE A 147 10.64 8.32 5.63
C PHE A 147 9.81 8.53 6.90
N ARG A 148 10.01 9.64 7.61
CA ARG A 148 9.19 10.04 8.76
C ARG A 148 7.69 10.18 8.46
N LEU A 149 7.31 10.26 7.18
CA LEU A 149 5.91 10.32 6.75
C LEU A 149 5.26 8.92 6.67
N GLY A 150 6.02 7.86 6.95
CA GLY A 150 5.56 6.48 6.95
C GLY A 150 5.42 5.86 5.55
N ALA A 151 4.91 4.63 5.50
CA ALA A 151 4.79 3.87 4.25
C ALA A 151 3.88 4.56 3.22
N ASN A 152 2.70 5.04 3.65
CA ASN A 152 1.67 5.57 2.75
C ASN A 152 1.97 6.96 2.17
N ARG A 153 2.88 7.73 2.76
CA ARG A 153 3.24 9.09 2.31
C ARG A 153 4.72 9.26 2.02
N GLY A 154 5.57 8.52 2.72
CA GLY A 154 7.02 8.53 2.56
C GLY A 154 7.53 7.40 1.68
N GLY A 155 6.72 6.36 1.48
CA GLY A 155 7.06 5.22 0.64
C GLY A 155 8.12 4.30 1.24
N ILE A 156 8.40 4.37 2.56
CA ILE A 156 9.33 3.44 3.20
C ILE A 156 8.68 2.04 3.31
N ILE A 157 9.42 1.03 2.89
CA ILE A 157 9.06 -0.39 2.98
C ILE A 157 10.13 -1.09 3.78
N VAL A 158 9.72 -1.88 4.77
CA VAL A 158 10.60 -2.63 5.69
C VAL A 158 10.26 -4.11 5.57
N GLU A 159 11.25 -4.92 5.26
CA GLU A 159 11.16 -6.38 5.12
C GLU A 159 12.10 -7.10 6.03
#